data_a0ef16cf9a078693235ffe0cd62658fb
#
_entry.id   a0ef16cf9a078693235ffe0cd62658fb
#
_cell.length_a   1.000
_cell.length_b   1.000
_cell.length_c   1.000
_cell.angle_alpha   90.00
_cell.angle_beta   90.00
_cell.angle_gamma   90.00
#
_symmetry.space_group_name_H-M   'P 1'
#
loop_
_entity.id
_entity.type
_entity.pdbx_description
1 polymer ?
#
loop_
_entity_poly.entity_id
_entity_poly.type
_entity_poly.pdbx_seq_one_letter_code
_entity_poly.pdbx_strand_id
1 'polypeptide(L)'
;MRHVARYMLKQKSGSIINISSVSGVLGNPGQMNYCASKAGVIGMTKSMAREIASRGIRVNAVAPGFIETEMMDQMTDAAKEAGKAQIPFGRYGKTEEIANVVAFLASEKASYITGQVICVDGGMAM
;
A
#
# COMPACT_ATOMS: atom_id res chain seq x y z
N MET A 1 -13.72 -0.32 -5.23
CA MET A 1 -13.66 1.12 -5.57
C MET A 1 -14.94 1.65 -6.24
N ARG A 2 -15.47 1.05 -7.32
CA ARG A 2 -16.64 1.58 -8.08
C ARG A 2 -17.86 1.95 -7.23
N HIS A 3 -18.25 1.11 -6.27
CA HIS A 3 -19.43 1.37 -5.42
C HIS A 3 -19.19 2.52 -4.44
N VAL A 4 -18.05 2.54 -3.77
CA VAL A 4 -17.67 3.60 -2.81
C VAL A 4 -17.54 4.95 -3.53
N ALA A 5 -16.96 4.98 -4.72
CA ALA A 5 -16.81 6.19 -5.50
C ALA A 5 -18.17 6.89 -5.78
N ARG A 6 -19.24 6.14 -6.04
CA ARG A 6 -20.58 6.73 -6.27
C ARG A 6 -21.09 7.54 -5.07
N TYR A 7 -20.84 7.06 -3.85
CA TYR A 7 -21.23 7.79 -2.64
C TYR A 7 -20.35 9.02 -2.44
N MET A 8 -19.03 8.88 -2.58
CA MET A 8 -18.10 9.98 -2.43
C MET A 8 -18.29 11.07 -3.49
N LEU A 9 -18.63 10.71 -4.73
CA LEU A 9 -18.96 11.67 -5.80
C LEU A 9 -20.19 12.52 -5.47
N LYS A 10 -21.22 11.93 -4.85
CA LYS A 10 -22.39 12.67 -4.36
C LYS A 10 -22.04 13.58 -3.19
N GLN A 11 -21.18 13.09 -2.30
CA GLN A 11 -20.71 13.79 -1.11
C GLN A 11 -19.70 14.90 -1.43
N LYS A 12 -19.04 14.83 -2.60
CA LYS A 12 -17.95 15.72 -3.04
C LYS A 12 -16.76 15.76 -2.07
N SER A 13 -16.51 14.67 -1.39
CA SER A 13 -15.38 14.49 -0.48
C SER A 13 -15.12 13.01 -0.21
N GLY A 14 -13.89 12.66 0.10
CA GLY A 14 -13.54 11.31 0.48
C GLY A 14 -12.05 11.00 0.34
N SER A 15 -11.64 9.92 0.98
CA SER A 15 -10.29 9.36 0.84
C SER A 15 -10.38 7.85 0.65
N ILE A 16 -9.84 7.37 -0.46
CA ILE A 16 -9.74 5.94 -0.78
C ILE A 16 -8.28 5.54 -0.63
N ILE A 17 -8.01 4.56 0.22
CA ILE A 17 -6.67 4.01 0.42
C ILE A 17 -6.69 2.55 0.01
N ASN A 18 -5.97 2.22 -1.04
CA ASN A 18 -5.83 0.85 -1.52
C ASN A 18 -4.58 0.21 -0.92
N ILE A 19 -4.67 -1.06 -0.56
CA ILE A 19 -3.52 -1.81 -0.06
C ILE A 19 -2.92 -2.64 -1.19
N SER A 20 -1.75 -2.19 -1.64
CA SER A 20 -0.91 -2.88 -2.61
C SER A 20 0.14 -3.75 -1.89
N SER A 21 1.34 -3.81 -2.39
CA SER A 21 2.50 -4.49 -1.81
C SER A 21 3.77 -3.96 -2.46
N VAL A 22 4.90 -4.02 -1.76
CA VAL A 22 6.22 -3.82 -2.34
C VAL A 22 6.46 -4.77 -3.53
N SER A 23 5.92 -5.99 -3.48
CA SER A 23 5.98 -6.94 -4.61
C SER A 23 5.26 -6.44 -5.86
N GLY A 24 4.24 -5.58 -5.71
CA GLY A 24 3.59 -4.93 -6.85
C GLY A 24 4.40 -3.77 -7.44
N VAL A 25 5.39 -3.27 -6.70
CA VAL A 25 6.30 -2.21 -7.15
C VAL A 25 7.54 -2.79 -7.81
N LEU A 26 8.19 -3.76 -7.15
CA LEU A 26 9.47 -4.33 -7.54
C LEU A 26 9.36 -5.63 -8.35
N GLY A 27 8.25 -6.35 -8.22
CA GLY A 27 8.19 -7.76 -8.57
C GLY A 27 8.78 -8.63 -7.45
N ASN A 28 8.49 -9.93 -7.51
CA ASN A 28 9.08 -10.91 -6.61
C ASN A 28 9.13 -12.28 -7.32
N PRO A 29 10.31 -12.93 -7.43
CA PRO A 29 10.43 -14.24 -8.04
C PRO A 29 9.44 -15.26 -7.46
N GLY A 30 8.80 -16.05 -8.33
CA GLY A 30 7.80 -17.06 -7.91
C GLY A 30 6.40 -16.50 -7.57
N GLN A 31 6.20 -15.18 -7.60
CA GLN A 31 4.92 -14.54 -7.25
C GLN A 31 4.30 -13.73 -8.41
N MET A 32 4.45 -14.18 -9.65
CA MET A 32 3.99 -13.44 -10.84
C MET A 32 2.52 -13.00 -10.74
N ASN A 33 1.61 -13.90 -10.38
CA ASN A 33 0.18 -13.58 -10.27
C ASN A 33 -0.11 -12.57 -9.16
N TYR A 34 0.54 -12.73 -8.01
CA TYR A 34 0.42 -11.79 -6.89
C TYR A 34 0.96 -10.41 -7.26
N CYS A 35 2.15 -10.34 -7.85
CA CYS A 35 2.76 -9.10 -8.33
C CYS A 35 1.86 -8.40 -9.35
N ALA A 36 1.33 -9.14 -10.33
CA ALA A 36 0.41 -8.59 -11.33
C ALA A 36 -0.85 -8.00 -10.68
N SER A 37 -1.44 -8.71 -9.71
CA SER A 37 -2.62 -8.22 -8.99
C SER A 37 -2.34 -6.92 -8.21
N LYS A 38 -1.20 -6.87 -7.52
CA LYS A 38 -0.82 -5.70 -6.70
C LYS A 38 -0.33 -4.52 -7.55
N ALA A 39 0.34 -4.77 -8.67
CA ALA A 39 0.64 -3.74 -9.67
C ALA A 39 -0.64 -3.19 -10.32
N GLY A 40 -1.64 -4.04 -10.59
CA GLY A 40 -2.95 -3.62 -11.05
C GLY A 40 -3.64 -2.64 -10.09
N VAL A 41 -3.55 -2.89 -8.78
CA VAL A 41 -4.05 -1.97 -7.75
C VAL A 41 -3.38 -0.59 -7.85
N ILE A 42 -2.07 -0.55 -8.10
CA ILE A 42 -1.32 0.70 -8.31
C ILE A 42 -1.85 1.46 -9.54
N GLY A 43 -2.01 0.77 -10.66
CA GLY A 43 -2.57 1.36 -11.88
C GLY A 43 -3.97 1.91 -11.67
N MET A 44 -4.85 1.13 -11.05
CA MET A 44 -6.21 1.57 -10.70
C MET A 44 -6.22 2.79 -9.78
N THR A 45 -5.32 2.85 -8.79
CA THR A 45 -5.18 3.98 -7.87
C THR A 45 -4.87 5.27 -8.62
N LYS A 46 -3.87 5.25 -9.49
CA LYS A 46 -3.43 6.41 -10.27
C LYS A 46 -4.49 6.87 -11.26
N SER A 47 -5.15 5.93 -11.95
CA SER A 47 -6.22 6.24 -12.91
C SER A 47 -7.40 6.90 -12.21
N MET A 48 -7.88 6.30 -11.13
CA MET A 48 -9.02 6.82 -10.40
C MET A 48 -8.73 8.17 -9.73
N ALA A 49 -7.51 8.36 -9.20
CA ALA A 49 -7.11 9.65 -8.64
C ALA A 49 -7.26 10.79 -9.67
N ARG A 50 -6.82 10.56 -10.90
CA ARG A 50 -6.96 11.55 -11.99
C ARG A 50 -8.42 11.80 -12.36
N GLU A 51 -9.25 10.75 -12.36
CA GLU A 51 -10.66 10.82 -12.77
C GLU A 51 -11.52 11.64 -11.78
N ILE A 52 -11.27 11.49 -10.47
CA ILE A 52 -12.18 12.04 -9.45
C ILE A 52 -11.58 13.13 -8.56
N ALA A 53 -10.34 13.55 -8.78
CA ALA A 53 -9.67 14.59 -7.98
C ALA A 53 -10.45 15.92 -8.01
N SER A 54 -11.01 16.31 -9.16
CA SER A 54 -11.84 17.53 -9.30
C SER A 54 -13.11 17.54 -8.43
N ARG A 55 -13.45 16.40 -7.85
CA ARG A 55 -14.61 16.23 -6.95
C ARG A 55 -14.20 16.22 -5.47
N GLY A 56 -12.96 16.62 -5.14
CA GLY A 56 -12.48 16.64 -3.77
C GLY A 56 -12.23 15.25 -3.18
N ILE A 57 -12.04 14.23 -4.01
CA ILE A 57 -11.81 12.86 -3.56
C ILE A 57 -10.35 12.48 -3.84
N ARG A 58 -9.67 12.00 -2.81
CA ARG A 58 -8.29 11.53 -2.88
C ARG A 58 -8.25 10.01 -3.02
N VAL A 59 -7.33 9.51 -3.82
CA VAL A 59 -7.11 8.07 -4.00
C VAL A 59 -5.63 7.78 -3.95
N ASN A 60 -5.18 7.02 -2.96
CA ASN A 60 -3.78 6.66 -2.77
C ASN A 60 -3.65 5.15 -2.54
N ALA A 61 -2.45 4.64 -2.64
CA ALA A 61 -2.11 3.27 -2.29
C ALA A 61 -1.01 3.24 -1.21
N VAL A 62 -1.10 2.28 -0.33
CA VAL A 62 -0.01 1.88 0.57
C VAL A 62 0.56 0.57 0.04
N ALA A 63 1.87 0.48 -0.05
CA ALA A 63 2.60 -0.71 -0.47
C ALA A 63 3.45 -1.22 0.70
N PRO A 64 2.92 -2.10 1.55
CA PRO A 64 3.68 -2.70 2.64
C PRO A 64 4.83 -3.56 2.12
N GLY A 65 5.96 -3.53 2.84
CA GLY A 65 7.03 -4.50 2.72
C GLY A 65 6.74 -5.78 3.52
N PHE A 66 7.77 -6.36 4.10
CA PHE A 66 7.65 -7.51 4.98
C PHE A 66 7.21 -7.09 6.38
N ILE A 67 6.03 -7.54 6.78
CA ILE A 67 5.37 -7.15 8.04
C ILE A 67 5.21 -8.37 8.94
N GLU A 68 5.46 -8.20 10.23
CA GLU A 68 5.21 -9.23 11.25
C GLU A 68 3.72 -9.58 11.26
N THR A 69 3.44 -10.85 11.00
CA THR A 69 2.09 -11.42 11.02
C THR A 69 2.15 -12.81 11.63
N GLU A 70 1.02 -13.34 12.08
CA GLU A 70 0.93 -14.72 12.61
C GLU A 70 1.46 -15.79 11.63
N MET A 71 1.43 -15.51 10.32
CA MET A 71 2.05 -16.39 9.31
C MET A 71 3.56 -16.54 9.50
N MET A 72 4.24 -15.56 10.08
CA MET A 72 5.68 -15.65 10.35
C MET A 72 6.02 -16.64 11.45
N ASP A 73 5.08 -16.97 12.34
CA ASP A 73 5.32 -17.96 13.41
C ASP A 73 5.56 -19.35 12.83
N GLN A 74 5.09 -19.60 11.61
CA GLN A 74 5.28 -20.86 10.89
C GLN A 74 6.57 -20.90 10.05
N MET A 75 7.30 -19.78 9.95
CA MET A 75 8.56 -19.70 9.20
C MET A 75 9.72 -20.22 10.04
N THR A 76 10.69 -20.87 9.39
CA THR A 76 11.96 -21.24 10.02
C THR A 76 12.78 -19.99 10.37
N ASP A 77 13.64 -20.09 11.38
CA ASP A 77 14.54 -18.98 11.76
C ASP A 77 15.44 -18.56 10.59
N ALA A 78 15.93 -19.52 9.80
CA ALA A 78 16.73 -19.24 8.61
C ALA A 78 15.94 -18.42 7.57
N ALA A 79 14.66 -18.73 7.34
CA ALA A 79 13.80 -17.98 6.41
C ALA A 79 13.53 -16.57 6.95
N LYS A 80 13.32 -16.42 8.27
CA LYS A 80 13.14 -15.11 8.90
C LYS A 80 14.38 -14.22 8.73
N GLU A 81 15.57 -14.77 8.99
CA GLU A 81 16.84 -14.03 8.82
C GLU A 81 17.10 -13.66 7.35
N ALA A 82 16.83 -14.57 6.40
CA ALA A 82 16.95 -14.29 4.97
C ALA A 82 15.99 -13.15 4.53
N GLY A 83 14.79 -13.10 5.10
CA GLY A 83 13.85 -12.00 4.86
C GLY A 83 14.36 -10.66 5.40
N LYS A 84 14.87 -10.64 6.64
CA LYS A 84 15.46 -9.44 7.26
C LYS A 84 16.64 -8.88 6.46
N ALA A 85 17.46 -9.74 5.89
CA ALA A 85 18.62 -9.34 5.08
C ALA A 85 18.24 -8.53 3.84
N GLN A 86 16.98 -8.64 3.36
CA GLN A 86 16.47 -7.87 2.23
C GLN A 86 15.94 -6.49 2.64
N ILE A 87 15.85 -6.20 3.94
CA ILE A 87 15.27 -4.97 4.46
C ILE A 87 16.41 -4.07 4.95
N PRO A 88 16.65 -2.90 4.36
CA PRO A 88 17.69 -1.98 4.83
C PRO A 88 17.59 -1.61 6.32
N PHE A 89 16.38 -1.51 6.87
CA PHE A 89 16.18 -1.31 8.32
C PHE A 89 16.56 -2.53 9.17
N GLY A 90 16.84 -3.70 8.59
CA GLY A 90 17.28 -4.92 9.29
C GLY A 90 16.20 -5.56 10.18
N ARG A 91 14.96 -5.17 10.04
CA ARG A 91 13.83 -5.72 10.78
C ARG A 91 12.55 -5.76 9.94
N TYR A 92 11.64 -6.61 10.29
CA TYR A 92 10.28 -6.58 9.77
C TYR A 92 9.53 -5.35 10.28
N GLY A 93 8.59 -4.84 9.48
CA GLY A 93 7.65 -3.81 9.92
C GLY A 93 6.58 -4.38 10.83
N LYS A 94 5.95 -3.52 11.62
CA LYS A 94 4.80 -3.86 12.45
C LYS A 94 3.50 -3.44 11.77
N THR A 95 2.41 -4.12 12.09
CA THR A 95 1.07 -3.80 11.57
C THR A 95 0.66 -2.36 11.87
N GLU A 96 1.04 -1.84 13.05
CA GLU A 96 0.78 -0.46 13.47
C GLU A 96 1.49 0.57 12.57
N GLU A 97 2.67 0.24 12.03
CA GLU A 97 3.40 1.14 11.13
C GLU A 97 2.64 1.33 9.81
N ILE A 98 1.98 0.27 9.32
CA ILE A 98 1.09 0.37 8.17
C ILE A 98 -0.18 1.14 8.52
N ALA A 99 -0.81 0.82 9.66
CA ALA A 99 -2.04 1.46 10.11
C ALA A 99 -1.86 2.98 10.29
N ASN A 100 -0.73 3.44 10.82
CA ASN A 100 -0.41 4.86 10.98
C ASN A 100 -0.38 5.61 9.64
N VAL A 101 0.20 5.01 8.59
CA VAL A 101 0.22 5.62 7.26
C VAL A 101 -1.18 5.65 6.64
N VAL A 102 -1.96 4.58 6.81
CA VAL A 102 -3.35 4.55 6.35
C VAL A 102 -4.17 5.63 7.06
N ALA A 103 -4.05 5.76 8.39
CA ALA A 103 -4.74 6.79 9.16
C ALA A 103 -4.33 8.21 8.74
N PHE A 104 -3.04 8.45 8.49
CA PHE A 104 -2.55 9.72 7.96
C PHE A 104 -3.19 10.03 6.60
N LEU A 105 -3.17 9.09 5.65
CA LEU A 105 -3.75 9.29 4.32
C LEU A 105 -5.28 9.47 4.35
N ALA A 106 -5.95 8.91 5.35
CA ALA A 106 -7.39 9.11 5.55
C ALA A 106 -7.73 10.50 6.09
N SER A 107 -6.81 11.13 6.81
CA SER A 107 -7.02 12.40 7.51
C SER A 107 -6.88 13.62 6.60
N GLU A 108 -7.34 14.79 7.09
CA GLU A 108 -7.17 16.08 6.42
C GLU A 108 -5.69 16.53 6.34
N LYS A 109 -4.80 15.95 7.14
CA LYS A 109 -3.35 16.22 7.06
C LYS A 109 -2.75 15.80 5.70
N ALA A 110 -3.41 14.90 4.99
CA ALA A 110 -3.06 14.44 3.65
C ALA A 110 -3.90 15.10 2.54
N SER A 111 -4.48 16.27 2.78
CA SER A 111 -5.45 16.94 1.88
C SER A 111 -4.91 17.23 0.48
N TYR A 112 -3.60 17.33 0.31
CA TYR A 112 -2.96 17.58 -1.00
C TYR A 112 -2.23 16.36 -1.57
N ILE A 113 -2.51 15.16 -1.04
CA ILE A 113 -1.90 13.89 -1.48
C ILE A 113 -2.96 13.06 -2.20
N THR A 114 -2.79 12.85 -3.51
CA THR A 114 -3.61 11.94 -4.32
C THR A 114 -2.80 11.32 -5.44
N GLY A 115 -3.16 10.11 -5.86
CA GLY A 115 -2.48 9.35 -6.91
C GLY A 115 -1.13 8.75 -6.48
N GLN A 116 -0.78 8.82 -5.20
CA GLN A 116 0.51 8.36 -4.69
C GLN A 116 0.49 6.89 -4.28
N VAL A 117 1.66 6.26 -4.37
CA VAL A 117 1.94 4.93 -3.82
C VAL A 117 3.00 5.11 -2.73
N ILE A 118 2.61 4.91 -1.50
CA ILE A 118 3.51 5.07 -0.36
C ILE A 118 4.02 3.69 0.05
N CYS A 119 5.32 3.45 -0.19
CA CYS A 119 5.98 2.25 0.31
C CYS A 119 6.23 2.39 1.82
N VAL A 120 5.85 1.37 2.57
CA VAL A 120 6.08 1.26 4.02
C VAL A 120 6.79 -0.07 4.23
N ASP A 121 8.09 -0.09 3.96
CA ASP A 121 8.83 -1.31 3.65
C ASP A 121 10.25 -1.37 4.23
N GLY A 122 10.62 -0.41 5.08
CA GLY A 122 11.96 -0.34 5.66
C GLY A 122 13.08 -0.11 4.64
N GLY A 123 12.74 0.46 3.47
CA GLY A 123 13.68 0.82 2.42
C GLY A 123 13.87 -0.24 1.32
N MET A 124 13.02 -1.28 1.26
CA MET A 124 13.15 -2.34 0.25
C MET A 124 12.98 -1.83 -1.19
N ALA A 125 12.11 -0.84 -1.40
CA ALA A 125 11.79 -0.28 -2.72
C ALA A 125 12.49 1.06 -3.00
N MET A 126 13.74 1.19 -2.56
CA MET A 126 14.58 2.33 -2.90
C MET A 126 15.28 2.15 -4.25
#